data_6b628f7e30902e012f7d1b670180a13c
#
_entry.id   6b628f7e30902e012f7d1b670180a13c
#
_cell.length_a   1.000
_cell.length_b   1.000
_cell.length_c   1.000
_cell.angle_alpha   90.00
_cell.angle_beta   90.00
_cell.angle_gamma   90.00
#
_symmetry.space_group_name_H-M   'P 1'
#
loop_
_entity.id
_entity.type
_entity.pdbx_description
1 polymer ?
#
loop_
_entity_poly.entity_id
_entity_poly.type
_entity_poly.pdbx_seq_one_letter_code
_entity_poly.pdbx_strand_id
1 'polypeptide(L)'
;MCLKMNMKLSDMNKPKIFLTAVLLSFAAFGARSQSLYQRESSHPQSPKVPAYVVFAGDTVRFDRSDYYERMDRELITFTFGHTNSTLMLRRAERIFAQVVPILKANGVPEDLKYLMAIESNLDPKAKSSAGAVGLWQFMKATAQEHGLEVGTEVDERYNIEKETVAACKYLKT
;
A
#
# COMPACT_ATOMS: atom_id res chain seq x y z
N MET A 1 22.28 -27.94 -20.68
CA MET A 1 22.55 -29.34 -21.10
C MET A 1 22.08 -29.47 -22.54
N CYS A 2 23.04 -29.42 -23.50
CA CYS A 2 22.80 -29.27 -24.93
C CYS A 2 22.67 -30.66 -25.52
N LEU A 3 21.47 -31.08 -25.96
CA LEU A 3 21.25 -32.33 -26.67
C LEU A 3 21.74 -32.11 -28.12
N LYS A 4 22.96 -32.59 -28.44
CA LYS A 4 23.43 -32.74 -29.81
C LYS A 4 22.65 -33.92 -30.43
N MET A 5 21.64 -33.62 -31.23
CA MET A 5 21.01 -34.58 -32.13
C MET A 5 21.92 -34.75 -33.37
N ASN A 6 22.66 -35.87 -33.41
CA ASN A 6 23.35 -36.34 -34.61
C ASN A 6 22.30 -36.96 -35.55
N MET A 7 21.68 -36.14 -36.38
CA MET A 7 20.82 -36.62 -37.47
C MET A 7 21.65 -36.70 -38.76
N LYS A 8 21.74 -37.88 -39.36
CA LYS A 8 22.40 -38.09 -40.68
C LYS A 8 21.51 -37.47 -41.76
N LEU A 9 22.17 -36.89 -42.78
CA LEU A 9 21.51 -36.30 -43.95
C LEU A 9 20.57 -37.27 -44.72
N SER A 10 20.74 -38.58 -44.56
CA SER A 10 19.90 -39.61 -45.17
C SER A 10 18.47 -39.69 -44.62
N ASP A 11 18.22 -39.11 -43.45
CA ASP A 11 16.90 -39.18 -42.77
C ASP A 11 15.99 -37.99 -43.11
N MET A 12 16.51 -37.01 -43.84
CA MET A 12 15.76 -35.76 -44.18
C MET A 12 14.73 -35.96 -45.31
N ASN A 13 14.63 -37.13 -45.91
CA ASN A 13 13.75 -37.33 -47.07
C ASN A 13 12.42 -38.07 -46.76
N LYS A 14 12.01 -38.07 -45.47
CA LYS A 14 10.71 -38.62 -45.07
C LYS A 14 9.80 -37.49 -44.56
N PRO A 15 8.88 -36.98 -45.40
CA PRO A 15 8.04 -35.81 -45.06
C PRO A 15 7.15 -36.03 -43.83
N LYS A 16 6.87 -37.29 -43.46
CA LYS A 16 6.06 -37.64 -42.29
C LYS A 16 6.80 -37.41 -40.95
N ILE A 17 8.12 -37.65 -40.93
CA ILE A 17 8.93 -37.49 -39.69
C ILE A 17 9.18 -36.00 -39.42
N PHE A 18 9.33 -35.19 -40.47
CA PHE A 18 9.53 -33.75 -40.33
C PHE A 18 8.26 -33.07 -39.82
N LEU A 19 7.08 -33.47 -40.30
CA LEU A 19 5.80 -32.93 -39.88
C LEU A 19 5.48 -33.26 -38.42
N THR A 20 5.79 -34.46 -37.94
CA THR A 20 5.58 -34.88 -36.56
C THR A 20 6.55 -34.17 -35.59
N ALA A 21 7.81 -33.96 -35.97
CA ALA A 21 8.78 -33.23 -35.18
C ALA A 21 8.41 -31.73 -35.03
N VAL A 22 7.89 -31.11 -36.10
CA VAL A 22 7.40 -29.72 -36.09
C VAL A 22 6.13 -29.59 -35.21
N LEU A 23 5.20 -30.53 -35.32
CA LEU A 23 3.97 -30.52 -34.49
C LEU A 23 4.27 -30.75 -33.01
N LEU A 24 5.22 -31.60 -32.65
CA LEU A 24 5.67 -31.81 -31.27
C LEU A 24 6.38 -30.57 -30.69
N SER A 25 7.15 -29.84 -31.52
CA SER A 25 7.81 -28.62 -31.10
C SER A 25 6.80 -27.47 -30.85
N PHE A 26 5.74 -27.38 -31.66
CA PHE A 26 4.67 -26.42 -31.44
C PHE A 26 3.82 -26.75 -30.20
N ALA A 27 3.53 -28.02 -29.94
CA ALA A 27 2.84 -28.46 -28.74
C ALA A 27 3.64 -28.16 -27.46
N ALA A 28 4.96 -28.38 -27.48
CA ALA A 28 5.86 -28.05 -26.38
C ALA A 28 6.00 -26.54 -26.15
N PHE A 29 5.96 -25.73 -27.22
CA PHE A 29 5.98 -24.28 -27.15
C PHE A 29 4.66 -23.72 -26.58
N GLY A 30 3.53 -24.29 -27.01
CA GLY A 30 2.21 -23.90 -26.49
C GLY A 30 2.05 -24.22 -24.99
N ALA A 31 2.51 -25.39 -24.55
CA ALA A 31 2.48 -25.78 -23.13
C ALA A 31 3.39 -24.89 -22.26
N ARG A 32 4.53 -24.45 -22.80
CA ARG A 32 5.46 -23.55 -22.12
C ARG A 32 4.92 -22.13 -22.03
N SER A 33 4.21 -21.68 -23.05
CA SER A 33 3.50 -20.39 -23.06
C SER A 33 2.40 -20.35 -22.00
N GLN A 34 1.60 -21.41 -21.88
CA GLN A 34 0.55 -21.51 -20.86
C GLN A 34 1.11 -21.54 -19.43
N SER A 35 2.26 -22.21 -19.21
CA SER A 35 2.88 -22.25 -17.88
C SER A 35 3.48 -20.91 -17.48
N LEU A 36 3.96 -20.10 -18.41
CA LEU A 36 4.44 -18.74 -18.17
C LEU A 36 3.27 -17.79 -17.89
N TYR A 37 2.17 -17.91 -18.62
CA TYR A 37 0.96 -17.11 -18.39
C TYR A 37 0.32 -17.42 -17.04
N GLN A 38 0.27 -18.68 -16.60
CA GLN A 38 -0.20 -19.06 -15.26
C GLN A 38 0.75 -18.60 -14.15
N ARG A 39 2.04 -18.41 -14.43
CA ARG A 39 3.00 -17.88 -13.47
C ARG A 39 2.89 -16.37 -13.32
N GLU A 40 2.46 -15.64 -14.36
CA GLU A 40 2.15 -14.20 -14.28
C GLU A 40 0.88 -13.92 -13.50
N SER A 41 -0.08 -14.85 -13.45
CA SER A 41 -1.30 -14.70 -12.66
C SER A 41 -1.09 -14.83 -11.13
N SER A 42 0.14 -15.14 -10.68
CA SER A 42 0.51 -15.15 -9.26
C SER A 42 0.96 -13.79 -8.72
N HIS A 43 0.96 -12.74 -9.53
CA HIS A 43 1.15 -11.38 -9.03
C HIS A 43 -0.08 -10.96 -8.21
N PRO A 44 0.11 -10.35 -7.04
CA PRO A 44 -1.00 -9.82 -6.26
C PRO A 44 -1.77 -8.84 -7.13
N GLN A 45 -3.04 -9.16 -7.42
CA GLN A 45 -3.90 -8.26 -8.15
C GLN A 45 -4.31 -7.12 -7.21
N SER A 46 -4.30 -5.90 -7.72
CA SER A 46 -4.85 -4.77 -6.98
C SER A 46 -6.32 -5.05 -6.63
N PRO A 47 -6.75 -4.73 -5.40
CA PRO A 47 -8.16 -4.81 -5.03
C PRO A 47 -9.01 -3.98 -5.99
N LYS A 48 -10.22 -4.44 -6.31
CA LYS A 48 -11.16 -3.66 -7.10
C LYS A 48 -11.60 -2.43 -6.31
N VAL A 49 -11.75 -1.30 -7.00
CA VAL A 49 -12.32 -0.09 -6.41
C VAL A 49 -13.73 -0.40 -5.89
N PRO A 50 -14.02 -0.16 -4.61
CA PRO A 50 -15.36 -0.37 -4.06
C PRO A 50 -16.34 0.65 -4.64
N ALA A 51 -17.64 0.33 -4.63
CA ALA A 51 -18.67 1.28 -5.09
C ALA A 51 -18.72 2.53 -4.18
N TYR A 52 -18.45 2.36 -2.90
CA TYR A 52 -18.39 3.44 -1.91
C TYR A 52 -17.54 3.03 -0.70
N VAL A 53 -17.12 4.01 0.09
CA VAL A 53 -16.58 3.83 1.45
C VAL A 53 -17.32 4.75 2.41
N VAL A 54 -17.41 4.36 3.67
CA VAL A 54 -17.90 5.23 4.75
C VAL A 54 -16.69 5.71 5.54
N PHE A 55 -16.58 7.03 5.74
CA PHE A 55 -15.49 7.64 6.49
C PHE A 55 -16.04 8.73 7.41
N ALA A 56 -15.78 8.63 8.70
CA ALA A 56 -16.26 9.53 9.75
C ALA A 56 -17.79 9.80 9.73
N GLY A 57 -18.58 8.81 9.26
CA GLY A 57 -20.02 8.90 9.13
C GLY A 57 -20.52 9.36 7.76
N ASP A 58 -19.66 9.89 6.92
CA ASP A 58 -20.00 10.30 5.54
C ASP A 58 -19.72 9.20 4.53
N THR A 59 -20.56 9.15 3.48
CA THR A 59 -20.41 8.18 2.39
C THR A 59 -19.77 8.83 1.17
N VAL A 60 -18.60 8.31 0.79
CA VAL A 60 -17.90 8.70 -0.44
C VAL A 60 -18.15 7.64 -1.51
N ARG A 61 -18.76 8.04 -2.63
CA ARG A 61 -19.05 7.16 -3.78
C ARG A 61 -18.01 7.34 -4.88
N PHE A 62 -17.71 6.23 -5.57
CA PHE A 62 -16.75 6.18 -6.68
C PHE A 62 -17.44 5.98 -8.05
N ASP A 63 -18.64 6.54 -8.22
CA ASP A 63 -19.43 6.52 -9.45
C ASP A 63 -18.96 7.54 -10.51
N ARG A 64 -18.18 8.54 -10.10
CA ARG A 64 -17.51 9.49 -11.00
C ARG A 64 -16.15 8.93 -11.43
N SER A 65 -15.82 9.07 -12.71
CA SER A 65 -14.58 8.55 -13.29
C SER A 65 -13.32 9.09 -12.61
N ASP A 66 -13.29 10.40 -12.27
CA ASP A 66 -12.16 11.03 -11.60
C ASP A 66 -11.92 10.49 -10.17
N TYR A 67 -13.00 10.20 -9.44
CA TYR A 67 -12.90 9.59 -8.09
C TYR A 67 -12.49 8.12 -8.17
N TYR A 68 -13.05 7.41 -9.17
CA TYR A 68 -12.69 6.02 -9.42
C TYR A 68 -11.19 5.89 -9.74
N GLU A 69 -10.68 6.68 -10.70
CA GLU A 69 -9.26 6.65 -11.08
C GLU A 69 -8.31 7.03 -9.95
N ARG A 70 -8.69 7.98 -9.09
CA ARG A 70 -7.89 8.33 -7.91
C ARG A 70 -7.83 7.17 -6.93
N MET A 71 -8.97 6.56 -6.59
CA MET A 71 -9.00 5.41 -5.68
C MET A 71 -8.24 4.22 -6.24
N ASP A 72 -8.39 3.91 -7.54
CA ASP A 72 -7.66 2.83 -8.20
C ASP A 72 -6.14 3.04 -8.12
N ARG A 73 -5.68 4.26 -8.39
CA ARG A 73 -4.26 4.62 -8.25
C ARG A 73 -3.74 4.39 -6.83
N GLU A 74 -4.50 4.82 -5.82
CA GLU A 74 -4.11 4.62 -4.41
C GLU A 74 -4.07 3.14 -4.03
N LEU A 75 -5.06 2.35 -4.48
CA LEU A 75 -5.08 0.91 -4.27
C LEU A 75 -3.89 0.21 -4.93
N ILE A 76 -3.56 0.57 -6.17
CA ILE A 76 -2.39 0.07 -6.88
C ILE A 76 -1.11 0.44 -6.13
N THR A 77 -0.95 1.72 -5.78
CA THR A 77 0.23 2.22 -5.08
C THR A 77 0.43 1.51 -3.75
N PHE A 78 -0.64 1.34 -2.98
CA PHE A 78 -0.60 0.64 -1.70
C PHE A 78 -0.29 -0.84 -1.86
N THR A 79 -0.91 -1.52 -2.84
CA THR A 79 -0.75 -2.96 -3.06
C THR A 79 0.67 -3.31 -3.50
N PHE A 80 1.26 -2.51 -4.37
CA PHE A 80 2.59 -2.76 -4.94
C PHE A 80 3.72 -2.04 -4.20
N GLY A 81 3.40 -1.13 -3.29
CA GLY A 81 4.36 -0.46 -2.41
C GLY A 81 4.83 -1.32 -1.24
N HIS A 82 5.16 -2.60 -1.49
CA HIS A 82 5.36 -3.67 -0.50
C HIS A 82 6.06 -3.26 0.80
N THR A 83 7.19 -2.56 0.73
CA THR A 83 7.95 -2.19 1.92
C THR A 83 7.18 -1.19 2.79
N ASN A 84 6.70 -0.10 2.19
CA ASN A 84 6.00 0.95 2.93
C ASN A 84 4.66 0.46 3.47
N SER A 85 3.88 -0.24 2.65
CA SER A 85 2.57 -0.76 3.05
C SER A 85 2.69 -1.81 4.16
N THR A 86 3.68 -2.71 4.07
CA THR A 86 3.93 -3.71 5.12
C THR A 86 4.35 -3.06 6.43
N LEU A 87 5.25 -2.08 6.40
CA LEU A 87 5.68 -1.36 7.59
C LEU A 87 4.52 -0.57 8.21
N MET A 88 3.73 0.11 7.38
CA MET A 88 2.55 0.85 7.82
C MET A 88 1.54 -0.08 8.50
N LEU A 89 1.21 -1.24 7.92
CA LEU A 89 0.29 -2.20 8.51
C LEU A 89 0.78 -2.74 9.86
N ARG A 90 2.07 -3.07 9.98
CA ARG A 90 2.66 -3.50 11.26
C ARG A 90 2.65 -2.41 12.33
N ARG A 91 2.85 -1.15 11.94
CA ARG A 91 2.77 0.00 12.84
C ARG A 91 1.32 0.27 13.26
N ALA A 92 0.36 0.11 12.33
CA ALA A 92 -1.05 0.38 12.55
C ALA A 92 -1.61 -0.40 13.74
N GLU A 93 -1.35 -1.70 13.83
CA GLU A 93 -1.83 -2.55 14.92
C GLU A 93 -1.43 -1.98 16.29
N ARG A 94 -0.16 -1.63 16.46
CA ARG A 94 0.38 -1.11 17.72
C ARG A 94 -0.09 0.31 18.03
N ILE A 95 -0.11 1.19 17.01
CA ILE A 95 -0.41 2.61 17.19
C ILE A 95 -1.91 2.83 17.35
N PHE A 96 -2.75 2.15 16.56
CA PHE A 96 -4.19 2.30 16.68
C PHE A 96 -4.73 1.82 18.03
N ALA A 97 -4.10 0.78 18.63
CA ALA A 97 -4.46 0.33 19.97
C ALA A 97 -4.29 1.44 21.03
N GLN A 98 -3.32 2.35 20.86
CA GLN A 98 -3.09 3.48 21.77
C GLN A 98 -3.96 4.70 21.43
N VAL A 99 -4.12 5.00 20.14
CA VAL A 99 -4.76 6.23 19.65
C VAL A 99 -6.28 6.16 19.68
N VAL A 100 -6.88 5.02 19.29
CA VAL A 100 -8.35 4.91 19.18
C VAL A 100 -9.08 5.19 20.50
N PRO A 101 -8.63 4.68 21.66
CA PRO A 101 -9.25 5.04 22.94
C PRO A 101 -9.24 6.56 23.22
N ILE A 102 -8.14 7.26 22.84
CA ILE A 102 -8.01 8.71 23.05
C ILE A 102 -8.97 9.47 22.14
N LEU A 103 -9.06 9.09 20.85
CA LEU A 103 -10.03 9.70 19.92
C LEU A 103 -11.46 9.57 20.46
N LYS A 104 -11.86 8.35 20.86
CA LYS A 104 -13.19 8.07 21.43
C LYS A 104 -13.46 8.88 22.70
N ALA A 105 -12.53 8.90 23.64
CA ALA A 105 -12.65 9.65 24.87
C ALA A 105 -12.82 11.15 24.64
N ASN A 106 -12.25 11.65 23.53
CA ASN A 106 -12.39 13.06 23.14
C ASN A 106 -13.54 13.31 22.15
N GLY A 107 -14.40 12.32 21.85
CA GLY A 107 -15.54 12.50 20.94
C GLY A 107 -15.12 12.79 19.49
N VAL A 108 -13.98 12.28 19.06
CA VAL A 108 -13.47 12.40 17.69
C VAL A 108 -13.73 11.06 16.99
N PRO A 109 -14.26 11.04 15.74
CA PRO A 109 -14.47 9.82 14.98
C PRO A 109 -13.19 8.98 14.87
N GLU A 110 -13.29 7.68 15.16
CA GLU A 110 -12.11 6.80 15.17
C GLU A 110 -11.46 6.65 13.81
N ASP A 111 -12.20 6.86 12.71
CA ASP A 111 -11.66 6.82 11.35
C ASP A 111 -10.58 7.87 11.10
N LEU A 112 -10.58 8.97 11.88
CA LEU A 112 -9.54 10.00 11.78
C LEU A 112 -8.14 9.48 12.16
N LYS A 113 -8.03 8.29 12.76
CA LYS A 113 -6.76 7.58 12.92
C LYS A 113 -6.00 7.37 11.61
N TYR A 114 -6.71 7.27 10.48
CA TYR A 114 -6.07 7.09 9.17
C TYR A 114 -5.34 8.35 8.66
N LEU A 115 -5.61 9.53 9.22
CA LEU A 115 -4.82 10.73 8.91
C LEU A 115 -3.34 10.54 9.24
N MET A 116 -3.02 9.86 10.37
CA MET A 116 -1.64 9.56 10.72
C MET A 116 -0.93 8.66 9.69
N ALA A 117 -1.68 7.79 8.99
CA ALA A 117 -1.12 6.98 7.92
C ALA A 117 -0.68 7.85 6.73
N ILE A 118 -1.48 8.86 6.40
CA ILE A 118 -1.21 9.80 5.31
C ILE A 118 -0.08 10.75 5.69
N GLU A 119 -0.08 11.28 6.92
CA GLU A 119 0.85 12.31 7.37
C GLU A 119 2.27 11.79 7.66
N SER A 120 2.37 10.59 8.25
CA SER A 120 3.64 10.09 8.78
C SER A 120 3.97 8.63 8.42
N ASN A 121 3.16 7.94 7.61
CA ASN A 121 3.23 6.48 7.45
C ASN A 121 3.17 5.75 8.81
N LEU A 122 2.46 6.30 9.78
CA LEU A 122 2.40 5.81 11.15
C LEU A 122 3.80 5.70 11.80
N ASP A 123 4.71 6.61 11.47
CA ASP A 123 6.03 6.68 12.10
C ASP A 123 6.03 7.75 13.21
N PRO A 124 6.10 7.36 14.50
CA PRO A 124 6.11 8.34 15.61
C PRO A 124 7.34 9.25 15.60
N LYS A 125 8.38 8.89 14.84
CA LYS A 125 9.62 9.67 14.71
C LYS A 125 9.70 10.45 13.41
N ALA A 126 8.60 10.50 12.64
CA ALA A 126 8.57 11.22 11.38
C ALA A 126 8.88 12.71 11.59
N LYS A 127 9.73 13.24 10.70
CA LYS A 127 10.04 14.67 10.63
C LYS A 127 10.09 15.09 9.18
N SER A 128 9.28 16.07 8.82
CA SER A 128 9.28 16.63 7.46
C SER A 128 10.41 17.66 7.26
N SER A 129 10.72 17.96 6.02
CA SER A 129 11.67 19.03 5.66
C SER A 129 11.21 20.41 6.15
N ALA A 130 9.92 20.62 6.28
CA ALA A 130 9.32 21.85 6.82
C ALA A 130 9.32 21.93 8.35
N GLY A 131 9.74 20.86 9.05
CA GLY A 131 9.81 20.80 10.51
C GLY A 131 8.55 20.31 11.21
N ALA A 132 7.58 19.73 10.49
CA ALA A 132 6.47 19.00 11.10
C ALA A 132 6.97 17.69 11.70
N VAL A 133 6.41 17.25 12.83
CA VAL A 133 6.92 16.16 13.65
C VAL A 133 5.80 15.29 14.18
N GLY A 134 6.11 13.98 14.37
CA GLY A 134 5.26 13.00 15.03
C GLY A 134 4.24 12.35 14.11
N LEU A 135 3.31 11.59 14.70
CA LEU A 135 2.26 10.89 13.95
C LEU A 135 1.31 11.85 13.25
N TRP A 136 0.99 12.97 13.89
CA TRP A 136 0.05 13.98 13.41
C TRP A 136 0.73 15.12 12.64
N GLN A 137 2.05 15.08 12.48
CA GLN A 137 2.86 16.06 11.75
C GLN A 137 2.59 17.51 12.19
N PHE A 138 2.60 17.74 13.50
CA PHE A 138 2.43 19.08 14.04
C PHE A 138 3.63 19.97 13.74
N MET A 139 3.36 21.18 13.24
CA MET A 139 4.31 22.29 13.27
C MET A 139 4.48 22.79 14.72
N LYS A 140 5.64 23.36 15.03
CA LYS A 140 5.97 23.81 16.40
C LYS A 140 4.91 24.77 16.97
N ALA A 141 4.55 25.81 16.22
CA ALA A 141 3.57 26.81 16.66
C ALA A 141 2.22 26.17 16.97
N THR A 142 1.68 25.39 16.01
CA THR A 142 0.39 24.71 16.16
C THR A 142 0.38 23.75 17.35
N ALA A 143 1.49 23.00 17.55
CA ALA A 143 1.63 22.11 18.70
C ALA A 143 1.51 22.87 20.03
N GLN A 144 2.20 24.02 20.16
CA GLN A 144 2.17 24.86 21.34
C GLN A 144 0.79 25.48 21.59
N GLU A 145 0.10 25.94 20.53
CA GLU A 145 -1.28 26.45 20.60
C GLU A 145 -2.27 25.40 21.14
N HIS A 146 -2.00 24.11 20.86
CA HIS A 146 -2.85 23.01 21.35
C HIS A 146 -2.32 22.33 22.62
N GLY A 147 -1.34 22.95 23.30
CA GLY A 147 -0.91 22.60 24.65
C GLY A 147 0.23 21.57 24.72
N LEU A 148 1.01 21.41 23.64
CA LEU A 148 2.24 20.61 23.67
C LEU A 148 3.45 21.47 24.04
N GLU A 149 4.33 20.93 24.87
CA GLU A 149 5.64 21.51 25.12
C GLU A 149 6.59 21.19 23.97
N VAL A 150 7.16 22.24 23.33
CA VAL A 150 8.11 22.10 22.22
C VAL A 150 9.28 23.04 22.44
N GLY A 151 10.29 22.56 23.16
CA GLY A 151 11.52 23.26 23.52
C GLY A 151 12.76 22.58 22.94
N THR A 152 13.92 22.92 23.54
CA THR A 152 15.22 22.33 23.23
C THR A 152 15.43 21.01 23.95
N GLU A 153 14.90 20.87 25.16
CA GLU A 153 15.06 19.68 26.01
C GLU A 153 13.91 18.70 25.84
N VAL A 154 12.70 19.19 25.57
CA VAL A 154 11.49 18.40 25.45
C VAL A 154 10.75 18.76 24.16
N ASP A 155 10.32 17.73 23.45
CA ASP A 155 9.43 17.86 22.29
C ASP A 155 8.31 16.82 22.37
N GLU A 156 7.16 17.25 22.90
CA GLU A 156 6.00 16.39 23.13
C GLU A 156 5.28 15.94 21.86
N ARG A 157 5.66 16.48 20.69
CA ARG A 157 5.15 16.02 19.40
C ARG A 157 5.59 14.58 19.07
N TYR A 158 6.60 14.03 19.78
CA TYR A 158 7.00 12.63 19.70
C TYR A 158 6.26 11.72 20.69
N ASN A 159 5.46 12.29 21.60
CA ASN A 159 4.69 11.52 22.57
C ASN A 159 3.31 11.20 21.99
N ILE A 160 3.05 9.93 21.69
CA ILE A 160 1.83 9.46 21.00
C ILE A 160 0.55 9.91 21.71
N GLU A 161 0.50 9.81 23.03
CA GLU A 161 -0.69 10.15 23.80
C GLU A 161 -0.94 11.65 23.79
N LYS A 162 0.10 12.45 24.11
CA LYS A 162 0.00 13.92 24.20
C LYS A 162 -0.31 14.54 22.82
N GLU A 163 0.41 14.10 21.77
CA GLU A 163 0.15 14.61 20.43
C GLU A 163 -1.25 14.22 19.91
N THR A 164 -1.78 13.04 20.30
CA THR A 164 -3.15 12.66 19.93
C THR A 164 -4.20 13.49 20.65
N VAL A 165 -3.99 13.80 21.93
CA VAL A 165 -4.88 14.73 22.65
C VAL A 165 -4.87 16.12 22.02
N ALA A 166 -3.69 16.63 21.64
CA ALA A 166 -3.57 17.90 20.93
C ALA A 166 -4.27 17.85 19.55
N ALA A 167 -4.13 16.75 18.81
CA ALA A 167 -4.84 16.54 17.55
C ALA A 167 -6.36 16.54 17.72
N CYS A 168 -6.88 15.93 18.80
CA CYS A 168 -8.31 15.97 19.10
C CYS A 168 -8.80 17.41 19.34
N LYS A 169 -8.01 18.27 19.97
CA LYS A 169 -8.35 19.68 20.15
C LYS A 169 -8.35 20.42 18.81
N TYR A 170 -7.31 20.23 18.00
CA TYR A 170 -7.17 20.83 16.67
C TYR A 170 -8.32 20.45 15.73
N LEU A 171 -8.72 19.19 15.70
CA LEU A 171 -9.77 18.67 14.81
C LEU A 171 -11.18 19.15 15.18
N LYS A 172 -11.37 19.78 16.36
CA LYS A 172 -12.65 20.32 16.83
C LYS A 172 -12.76 21.84 16.68
N THR A 173 -11.67 22.50 16.29
CA THR A 173 -11.68 23.95 16.00
C THR A 173 -12.20 24.20 14.58
#